data_7751a9c09a523fe7a3207131cb4a3e78
#
_entry.id   7751a9c09a523fe7a3207131cb4a3e78
#
_cell.length_a   1.000
_cell.length_b   1.000
_cell.length_c   1.000
_cell.angle_alpha   90.00
_cell.angle_beta   90.00
_cell.angle_gamma   90.00
#
_symmetry.space_group_name_H-M   'P 1'
#
loop_
_entity.id
_entity.type
_entity.pdbx_description
1 polymer ?
#
loop_
_entity_poly.entity_id
_entity_poly.type
_entity_poly.pdbx_seq_one_letter_code
_entity_poly.pdbx_strand_id
1 'polypeptide(L)'
;MSIVAVDLFCGVGGLTHGLQNSGIDVVAGYDIDEHCRLPYEINNNAKFFNTSVTELKAAEFQNLYGKSEVRLLAGCAPCQPF
;
A
#
# COMPACT_ATOMS: atom_id res chain seq x y z
N MET A 1 -12.59 -7.55 14.80
CA MET A 1 -12.67 -7.33 13.34
C MET A 1 -11.36 -6.77 12.86
N SER A 2 -10.78 -7.40 11.85
CA SER A 2 -9.52 -6.92 11.29
C SER A 2 -9.79 -6.12 10.01
N ILE A 3 -9.06 -5.02 9.86
CA ILE A 3 -9.08 -4.22 8.65
C ILE A 3 -7.69 -4.32 8.02
N VAL A 4 -7.63 -4.84 6.81
CA VAL A 4 -6.38 -5.00 6.06
C VAL A 4 -6.41 -4.05 4.87
N ALA A 5 -5.32 -3.34 4.65
CA ALA A 5 -5.22 -2.34 3.60
C ALA A 5 -4.04 -2.58 2.67
N VAL A 6 -4.19 -2.13 1.45
CA VAL A 6 -3.12 -1.99 0.47
C VAL A 6 -3.05 -0.53 0.06
N ASP A 7 -1.86 0.04 0.05
CA ASP A 7 -1.62 1.45 -0.25
C ASP A 7 -1.10 1.59 -1.68
N LEU A 8 -1.90 2.19 -2.55
CA LEU A 8 -1.50 2.50 -3.92
C LEU A 8 -0.84 3.88 -3.96
N PHE A 9 0.14 4.05 -4.82
CA PHE A 9 0.93 5.29 -4.89
C PHE A 9 1.57 5.61 -3.53
N CYS A 10 2.15 4.57 -2.91
CA CYS A 10 2.56 4.67 -1.50
C CYS A 10 3.75 5.62 -1.26
N GLY A 11 4.59 5.86 -2.25
CA GLY A 11 5.78 6.67 -2.06
C GLY A 11 6.62 6.13 -0.91
N VAL A 12 7.01 6.99 0.02
CA VAL A 12 7.76 6.60 1.22
C VAL A 12 6.87 6.20 2.39
N GLY A 13 5.55 6.18 2.19
CA GLY A 13 4.63 5.54 3.12
C GLY A 13 3.98 6.44 4.16
N GLY A 14 3.78 7.72 3.87
CA GLY A 14 3.08 8.61 4.81
C GLY A 14 1.67 8.13 5.13
N LEU A 15 0.89 7.78 4.12
CA LEU A 15 -0.45 7.26 4.33
C LEU A 15 -0.43 5.90 5.03
N THR A 16 0.48 5.00 4.63
CA THR A 16 0.66 3.71 5.29
C THR A 16 0.91 3.90 6.79
N HIS A 17 1.82 4.81 7.13
CA HIS A 17 2.16 5.07 8.52
C HIS A 17 0.93 5.56 9.30
N GLY A 18 0.17 6.49 8.73
CA GLY A 18 -1.05 7.00 9.37
C GLY A 18 -2.10 5.93 9.57
N LEU A 19 -2.31 5.07 8.58
CA LEU A 19 -3.26 3.96 8.67
C LEU A 19 -2.83 2.95 9.74
N GLN A 20 -1.55 2.61 9.80
CA GLN A 20 -1.04 1.69 10.81
C GLN A 20 -1.20 2.26 12.22
N ASN A 21 -0.97 3.55 12.39
CA ASN A 21 -1.18 4.22 13.68
C ASN A 21 -2.65 4.22 14.10
N SER A 22 -3.56 4.11 13.15
CA SER A 22 -5.01 4.03 13.42
C SER A 22 -5.49 2.60 13.64
N GLY A 23 -4.60 1.63 13.68
CA GLY A 23 -4.96 0.23 13.91
C GLY A 23 -5.33 -0.54 12.66
N ILE A 24 -5.07 0.01 11.48
CA ILE A 24 -5.31 -0.67 10.20
C ILE A 24 -4.03 -1.39 9.78
N ASP A 25 -4.16 -2.67 9.44
CA ASP A 25 -3.02 -3.50 9.02
C ASP A 25 -2.75 -3.28 7.53
N VAL A 26 -1.81 -2.39 7.22
CA VAL A 26 -1.37 -2.18 5.83
C VAL A 26 -0.32 -3.23 5.52
N VAL A 27 -0.65 -4.12 4.60
CA VAL A 27 0.22 -5.26 4.27
C VAL A 27 1.16 -5.00 3.11
N ALA A 28 0.83 -4.04 2.25
CA ALA A 28 1.65 -3.75 1.08
C ALA A 28 1.44 -2.33 0.58
N GLY A 29 2.47 -1.79 -0.03
CA GLY A 29 2.42 -0.53 -0.77
C GLY A 29 2.92 -0.71 -2.20
N TYR A 30 2.29 -0.03 -3.14
CA TYR A 30 2.64 -0.09 -4.55
C TYR A 30 3.04 1.28 -5.05
N ASP A 31 4.17 1.35 -5.75
CA ASP A 31 4.63 2.58 -6.40
C ASP A 31 5.56 2.23 -7.57
N ILE A 32 5.60 3.11 -8.56
CA ILE A 32 6.49 2.92 -9.71
C ILE A 32 7.91 3.41 -9.44
N ASP A 33 8.11 4.17 -8.38
CA ASP A 33 9.43 4.71 -8.03
C ASP A 33 10.16 3.75 -7.10
N GLU A 34 11.11 2.99 -7.64
CA GLU A 34 11.89 2.01 -6.88
C GLU A 34 12.71 2.66 -5.75
N HIS A 35 13.03 3.93 -5.86
CA HIS A 35 13.76 4.64 -4.80
C HIS A 35 12.96 4.75 -3.50
N CYS A 36 11.66 4.56 -3.56
CA CYS A 36 10.80 4.57 -2.39
C CYS A 36 10.87 3.28 -1.57
N ARG A 37 11.38 2.18 -2.13
CA ARG A 37 11.37 0.86 -1.48
C ARG A 37 12.02 0.88 -0.12
N LEU A 38 13.27 1.30 -0.05
CA LEU A 38 14.03 1.24 1.20
C LEU A 38 13.42 2.12 2.29
N PRO A 39 13.14 3.41 2.04
CA PRO A 39 12.49 4.21 3.07
C PRO A 39 11.10 3.70 3.43
N TYR A 40 10.33 3.18 2.47
CA TYR A 40 9.01 2.63 2.76
C TYR A 40 9.09 1.44 3.70
N GLU A 41 9.93 0.46 3.39
CA GLU A 41 10.03 -0.78 4.17
C GLU A 41 10.71 -0.57 5.53
N ILE A 42 11.64 0.39 5.63
CA ILE A 42 12.29 0.70 6.89
C ILE A 42 11.31 1.35 7.87
N ASN A 43 10.48 2.26 7.39
CA ASN A 43 9.61 3.06 8.24
C ASN A 43 8.24 2.44 8.48
N ASN A 44 7.88 1.41 7.71
CA ASN A 44 6.55 0.80 7.78
C ASN A 44 6.70 -0.71 7.78
N ASN A 45 5.89 -1.37 8.60
CA ASN A 45 5.87 -2.84 8.63
C ASN A 45 4.98 -3.37 7.49
N ALA A 46 5.38 -3.08 6.25
CA ALA A 46 4.64 -3.45 5.06
C ALA A 46 5.62 -3.68 3.91
N LYS A 47 5.21 -4.50 2.96
CA LYS A 47 6.02 -4.86 1.82
C LYS A 47 5.82 -3.86 0.67
N PHE A 48 6.91 -3.47 0.02
CA PHE A 48 6.88 -2.58 -1.14
C PHE A 48 6.89 -3.39 -2.44
N PHE A 49 6.02 -3.03 -3.37
CA PHE A 49 6.00 -3.59 -4.71
C PHE A 49 6.23 -2.48 -5.73
N ASN A 50 7.26 -2.65 -6.55
CA ASN A 50 7.56 -1.71 -7.64
C ASN A 50 6.73 -2.09 -8.86
N THR A 51 5.47 -1.70 -8.85
CA THR A 51 4.51 -2.07 -9.89
C THR A 51 3.57 -0.90 -10.17
N SER A 52 3.29 -0.66 -11.44
CA SER A 52 2.30 0.33 -11.83
C SER A 52 0.89 -0.16 -11.48
N VAL A 53 0.03 0.77 -11.06
CA VAL A 53 -1.37 0.45 -10.77
C VAL A 53 -2.06 -0.16 -12.01
N THR A 54 -1.65 0.23 -13.21
CA THR A 54 -2.23 -0.31 -14.45
C THR A 54 -1.87 -1.78 -14.71
N GLU A 55 -0.88 -2.30 -14.00
CA GLU A 55 -0.43 -3.70 -14.15
C GLU A 55 -0.96 -4.62 -13.06
N LEU A 56 -1.72 -4.08 -12.12
CA LEU A 56 -2.22 -4.85 -10.99
C LEU A 56 -3.35 -5.79 -11.40
N LYS A 57 -3.36 -6.97 -10.78
CA LYS A 57 -4.37 -7.99 -11.02
C LYS A 57 -5.14 -8.28 -9.73
N ALA A 58 -6.43 -8.55 -9.87
CA ALA A 58 -7.29 -8.83 -8.72
C ALA A 58 -6.77 -9.98 -7.86
N ALA A 59 -6.15 -11.00 -8.48
CA ALA A 59 -5.64 -12.15 -7.74
C ALA A 59 -4.53 -11.75 -6.76
N GLU A 60 -3.72 -10.74 -7.09
CA GLU A 60 -2.67 -10.26 -6.18
C GLU A 60 -3.27 -9.71 -4.89
N PHE A 61 -4.35 -8.94 -5.02
CA PHE A 61 -5.03 -8.38 -3.86
C PHE A 61 -5.67 -9.45 -2.99
N GLN A 62 -6.27 -10.46 -3.61
CA GLN A 62 -6.86 -11.57 -2.85
C GLN A 62 -5.82 -12.27 -1.99
N ASN A 63 -4.63 -12.49 -2.53
CA ASN A 63 -3.54 -13.11 -1.77
C ASN A 63 -3.05 -12.21 -0.63
N LEU A 64 -2.96 -10.91 -0.86
CA LEU A 64 -2.48 -9.95 0.15
C LEU A 64 -3.49 -9.79 1.29
N TYR A 65 -4.78 -9.69 0.96
CA TYR A 65 -5.82 -9.50 1.98
C TYR A 65 -6.09 -10.77 2.78
N GLY A 66 -5.86 -11.93 2.18
CA GLY A 66 -6.12 -13.19 2.86
C GLY A 66 -7.58 -13.35 3.24
N LYS A 67 -7.83 -13.70 4.49
CA LYS A 67 -9.18 -13.96 5.02
C LYS A 67 -9.72 -12.78 5.85
N SER A 68 -9.16 -11.60 5.70
CA SER A 68 -9.62 -10.45 6.47
C SER A 68 -11.07 -10.11 6.15
N GLU A 69 -11.82 -9.68 7.18
CA GLU A 69 -13.22 -9.33 7.05
C GLU A 69 -13.44 -8.03 6.31
N VAL A 70 -12.56 -7.04 6.56
CA VAL A 70 -12.64 -5.74 5.91
C VAL A 70 -11.38 -5.52 5.09
N ARG A 71 -11.59 -5.19 3.82
CA ARG A 71 -10.50 -4.95 2.86
C ARG A 71 -10.55 -3.51 2.41
N LEU A 72 -9.45 -2.80 2.59
CA LEU A 72 -9.34 -1.40 2.23
C LEU A 72 -8.30 -1.24 1.12
N LEU A 73 -8.69 -0.55 0.06
CA LEU A 73 -7.76 -0.12 -0.98
C LEU A 73 -7.63 1.38 -0.84
N ALA A 74 -6.46 1.84 -0.42
CA ALA A 74 -6.20 3.25 -0.16
C ALA A 74 -5.15 3.78 -1.12
N GLY A 75 -5.09 5.07 -1.28
CA GLY A 75 -4.04 5.68 -2.07
C GLY A 75 -4.31 7.14 -2.36
N CYS A 76 -3.22 7.87 -2.52
CA CYS A 76 -3.23 9.28 -2.89
C CYS A 76 -2.63 9.38 -4.28
N ALA A 77 -3.46 9.48 -5.31
CA ALA A 77 -2.98 9.59 -6.67
C ALA A 77 -2.10 10.85 -6.79
N PRO A 78 -0.96 10.76 -7.51
CA PRO A 78 -0.10 11.93 -7.66
C PRO A 78 -0.84 13.02 -8.42
N CYS A 79 -0.86 14.21 -7.85
CA CYS A 79 -1.41 15.39 -8.50
C CYS A 79 -0.26 16.15 -9.14
N GLN A 80 -0.07 15.92 -10.42
CA GLN A 80 0.95 16.65 -11.17
C GLN A 80 0.28 17.66 -12.07
N PRO A 81 0.71 18.93 -12.02
CA PRO A 81 0.22 19.92 -12.97
C PRO A 81 0.73 19.58 -14.36
N PHE A 82 -0.13 19.73 -15.32
CA PHE A 82 0.19 19.51 -16.71
C PHE A 82 0.59 20.82 -17.38
#